data_2a955e6998ee43c9724bf534aae802ce
#
_entry.id   2a955e6998ee43c9724bf534aae802ce
#
_cell.length_a   1.000
_cell.length_b   1.000
_cell.length_c   1.000
_cell.angle_alpha   90.00
_cell.angle_beta   90.00
_cell.angle_gamma   90.00
#
_symmetry.space_group_name_H-M   'P 1'
#
loop_
_entity.id
_entity.type
_entity.pdbx_description
1 polymer ?
#
loop_
_entity_poly.entity_id
_entity_poly.type
_entity_poly.pdbx_seq_one_letter_code
_entity_poly.pdbx_strand_id
1 'polypeptide(L)'
;NIAIIEACEVTPDGKIYLTAAGGIAPTVCRLADQIIVELNAAHSKNAMGLHDVYEPLDPPYRREIPIYKPSDRIGQPYIQVDPKKIVGVVETNWPDEARSFAEADPLTDKIGQNVADFLAADMKRGIIPSTFLPLQSGVGNIANAVLGALGRDKTIPAFEMYTEVIQNSVIGLIRDGRVKFGSACSLTVTNDCLQGIYDDMDFFRDKLVLRPSEISNSPEVVRRLGVISINTAIEADLYGNVNSTHIGGTKMMNGIGGSGDFTRNAYISIFTCPSVAKEGKISAIV
;
A
#
# COMPACT_ATOMS: atom_id res chain seq x y z
N ASN A 1 26.55 -8.69 9.19
CA ASN A 1 25.56 -7.76 8.62
C ASN A 1 24.84 -7.01 9.76
N ILE A 2 24.49 -5.73 9.56
CA ILE A 2 23.79 -4.91 10.55
C ILE A 2 22.46 -4.49 9.93
N ALA A 3 21.36 -4.66 10.68
CA ALA A 3 20.06 -4.06 10.38
C ALA A 3 19.85 -2.81 11.24
N ILE A 4 19.27 -1.76 10.66
CA ILE A 4 18.80 -0.57 11.38
C ILE A 4 17.30 -0.53 11.18
N ILE A 5 16.54 -0.56 12.28
CA ILE A 5 15.08 -0.71 12.26
C ILE A 5 14.45 0.39 13.10
N GLU A 6 13.59 1.17 12.47
CA GLU A 6 12.74 2.11 13.18
C GLU A 6 11.61 1.39 13.90
N ALA A 7 11.33 1.80 15.12
CA ALA A 7 10.31 1.23 15.99
C ALA A 7 9.65 2.30 16.88
N CYS A 8 8.39 2.07 17.25
CA CYS A 8 7.70 2.85 18.27
C CYS A 8 7.89 2.25 19.68
N GLU A 9 8.29 0.97 19.76
CA GLU A 9 8.60 0.27 21.02
C GLU A 9 9.55 -0.91 20.77
N VAL A 10 10.42 -1.18 21.73
CA VAL A 10 11.26 -2.37 21.80
C VAL A 10 11.26 -2.92 23.22
N THR A 11 11.09 -4.23 23.37
CA THR A 11 11.03 -4.87 24.68
C THR A 11 12.28 -5.64 25.01
N PRO A 12 12.59 -5.87 26.32
CA PRO A 12 13.77 -6.63 26.73
C PRO A 12 13.81 -8.08 26.23
N ASP A 13 12.66 -8.67 25.91
CA ASP A 13 12.54 -10.02 25.35
C ASP A 13 12.62 -10.03 23.80
N GLY A 14 13.00 -8.91 23.18
CA GLY A 14 13.31 -8.83 21.75
C GLY A 14 12.12 -8.65 20.83
N LYS A 15 11.01 -8.08 21.31
CA LYS A 15 9.90 -7.67 20.44
C LYS A 15 10.13 -6.25 19.95
N ILE A 16 10.09 -6.06 18.65
CA ILE A 16 10.23 -4.76 17.96
C ILE A 16 8.89 -4.41 17.33
N TYR A 17 8.26 -3.34 17.79
CA TYR A 17 6.99 -2.83 17.27
C TYR A 17 7.27 -1.73 16.26
N LEU A 18 6.91 -1.98 15.00
CA LEU A 18 7.19 -1.08 13.90
C LEU A 18 6.30 0.17 13.93
N THR A 19 6.67 1.17 13.16
CA THR A 19 6.01 2.47 13.04
C THR A 19 4.95 2.47 11.91
N ALA A 20 5.04 3.38 10.95
CA ALA A 20 4.07 3.53 9.87
C ALA A 20 4.27 2.56 8.69
N ALA A 21 5.30 1.71 8.72
CA ALA A 21 5.61 0.79 7.62
C ALA A 21 6.14 -0.55 8.11
N GLY A 22 5.72 -1.64 7.46
CA GLY A 22 6.27 -2.98 7.66
C GLY A 22 7.53 -3.21 6.83
N GLY A 23 7.51 -2.80 5.57
CA GLY A 23 8.63 -2.90 4.65
C GLY A 23 9.22 -4.32 4.60
N ILE A 24 10.54 -4.37 4.52
CA ILE A 24 11.33 -5.62 4.59
C ILE A 24 11.92 -5.86 5.99
N ALA A 25 11.48 -5.10 6.99
CA ALA A 25 12.05 -5.12 8.33
C ALA A 25 12.12 -6.52 8.95
N PRO A 26 11.08 -7.39 8.89
CA PRO A 26 11.18 -8.72 9.46
C PRO A 26 12.30 -9.56 8.83
N THR A 27 12.39 -9.57 7.50
CA THR A 27 13.40 -10.32 6.76
C THR A 27 14.83 -9.86 7.08
N VAL A 28 15.06 -8.54 7.13
CA VAL A 28 16.41 -8.02 7.47
C VAL A 28 16.76 -8.27 8.93
N CYS A 29 15.81 -8.21 9.86
CA CYS A 29 16.03 -8.60 11.27
C CYS A 29 16.43 -10.07 11.39
N ARG A 30 15.76 -10.94 10.66
CA ARG A 30 16.06 -12.38 10.66
C ARG A 30 17.47 -12.67 10.14
N LEU A 31 17.86 -12.02 9.04
CA LEU A 31 19.14 -12.27 8.33
C LEU A 31 20.33 -11.50 8.91
N ALA A 32 20.12 -10.45 9.70
CA ALA A 32 21.20 -9.67 10.29
C ALA A 32 21.88 -10.41 11.44
N ASP A 33 23.18 -10.18 11.59
CA ASP A 33 23.96 -10.63 12.73
C ASP A 33 23.75 -9.71 13.95
N GLN A 34 23.55 -8.42 13.68
CA GLN A 34 23.34 -7.36 14.67
C GLN A 34 22.20 -6.43 14.26
N ILE A 35 21.48 -5.91 15.24
CA ILE A 35 20.36 -5.00 15.03
C ILE A 35 20.58 -3.74 15.88
N ILE A 36 20.41 -2.60 15.26
CA ILE A 36 20.28 -1.30 15.91
C ILE A 36 18.82 -0.88 15.79
N VAL A 37 18.16 -0.60 16.88
CA VAL A 37 16.78 -0.10 16.89
C VAL A 37 16.79 1.41 17.03
N GLU A 38 16.21 2.11 16.07
CA GLU A 38 15.85 3.51 16.19
C GLU A 38 14.48 3.60 16.88
N LEU A 39 14.47 3.98 18.13
CA LEU A 39 13.25 4.19 18.91
C LEU A 39 12.76 5.63 18.66
N ASN A 40 11.83 5.78 17.73
CA ASN A 40 11.39 7.08 17.27
C ASN A 40 10.13 7.57 18.01
N ALA A 41 10.32 8.56 18.89
CA ALA A 41 9.25 9.13 19.71
C ALA A 41 8.19 9.94 18.91
N ALA A 42 8.47 10.28 17.63
CA ALA A 42 7.48 10.88 16.75
C ALA A 42 6.33 9.91 16.42
N HIS A 43 6.55 8.60 16.58
CA HIS A 43 5.54 7.57 16.40
C HIS A 43 4.97 7.12 17.73
N SER A 44 3.66 7.27 17.88
CA SER A 44 2.95 6.90 19.11
C SER A 44 2.99 5.38 19.35
N LYS A 45 3.16 4.99 20.62
CA LYS A 45 2.98 3.59 21.06
C LYS A 45 1.56 3.04 20.80
N ASN A 46 0.59 3.91 20.51
CA ASN A 46 -0.74 3.49 20.07
C ASN A 46 -0.68 2.70 18.73
N ALA A 47 0.40 2.85 17.94
CA ALA A 47 0.63 2.05 16.73
C ALA A 47 0.80 0.53 17.02
N MET A 48 1.11 0.15 18.25
CA MET A 48 1.21 -1.27 18.64
C MET A 48 -0.09 -2.01 18.34
N GLY A 49 0.02 -3.12 17.61
CA GLY A 49 -1.14 -3.90 17.15
C GLY A 49 -1.67 -3.54 15.77
N LEU A 50 -1.14 -2.49 15.11
CA LEU A 50 -1.48 -2.16 13.74
C LEU A 50 -0.88 -3.16 12.74
N HIS A 51 0.29 -3.69 13.05
CA HIS A 51 1.00 -4.65 12.21
C HIS A 51 0.49 -6.09 12.36
N ASP A 52 0.69 -6.86 11.29
CA ASP A 52 0.51 -8.30 11.20
C ASP A 52 1.76 -8.90 10.55
N VAL A 53 2.78 -9.11 11.35
CA VAL A 53 4.08 -9.61 10.91
C VAL A 53 4.01 -11.12 10.75
N TYR A 54 4.03 -11.58 9.52
CA TYR A 54 4.11 -12.98 9.15
C TYR A 54 5.31 -13.19 8.23
N GLU A 55 6.16 -14.14 8.57
CA GLU A 55 7.31 -14.54 7.74
C GLU A 55 7.04 -15.92 7.16
N PRO A 56 6.88 -16.03 5.82
CA PRO A 56 6.79 -17.34 5.17
C PRO A 56 8.08 -18.12 5.35
N LEU A 57 7.97 -19.44 5.36
CA LEU A 57 9.15 -20.31 5.35
C LEU A 57 10.00 -20.07 4.08
N ASP A 58 11.30 -20.22 4.22
CA ASP A 58 12.19 -20.13 3.07
C ASP A 58 12.00 -21.32 2.08
N PRO A 59 12.25 -21.13 0.79
CA PRO A 59 12.29 -22.23 -0.16
C PRO A 59 13.29 -23.33 0.28
N PRO A 60 12.99 -24.61 0.06
CA PRO A 60 11.84 -25.15 -0.67
C PRO A 60 10.59 -25.40 0.20
N TYR A 61 10.59 -24.94 1.44
CA TYR A 61 9.55 -25.26 2.43
C TYR A 61 8.37 -24.28 2.43
N ARG A 62 8.29 -23.39 1.46
CA ARG A 62 7.20 -22.43 1.30
C ARG A 62 5.85 -23.14 1.32
N ARG A 63 4.90 -22.53 2.00
CA ARG A 63 3.48 -22.91 2.02
C ARG A 63 2.64 -21.73 1.58
N GLU A 64 1.37 -21.96 1.30
CA GLU A 64 0.46 -20.87 1.00
C GLU A 64 0.42 -19.85 2.15
N ILE A 65 0.24 -18.58 1.80
CA ILE A 65 -0.01 -17.51 2.76
C ILE A 65 -1.52 -17.51 3.05
N PRO A 66 -1.98 -17.84 4.27
CA PRO A 66 -3.39 -18.10 4.55
C PRO A 66 -4.22 -16.82 4.73
N ILE A 67 -4.17 -15.94 3.73
CA ILE A 67 -4.99 -14.72 3.63
C ILE A 67 -6.06 -14.96 2.57
N TYR A 68 -7.33 -14.97 2.99
CA TYR A 68 -8.51 -15.20 2.15
C TYR A 68 -9.40 -13.97 2.02
N LYS A 69 -9.17 -12.97 2.88
CA LYS A 69 -9.77 -11.63 2.82
C LYS A 69 -8.78 -10.59 3.36
N PRO A 70 -8.87 -9.33 2.95
CA PRO A 70 -7.94 -8.28 3.38
C PRO A 70 -7.79 -8.15 4.90
N SER A 71 -8.84 -8.43 5.66
CA SER A 71 -8.87 -8.31 7.12
C SER A 71 -8.27 -9.49 7.88
N ASP A 72 -7.87 -10.58 7.23
CA ASP A 72 -7.27 -11.74 7.94
C ASP A 72 -5.94 -11.32 8.57
N ARG A 73 -5.74 -11.68 9.83
CA ARG A 73 -4.48 -11.53 10.56
C ARG A 73 -3.91 -12.92 10.81
N ILE A 74 -2.65 -13.13 10.42
CA ILE A 74 -2.01 -14.44 10.38
C ILE A 74 -0.67 -14.48 11.11
N GLY A 75 -0.18 -13.34 11.55
CA GLY A 75 1.11 -13.16 12.20
C GLY A 75 1.02 -12.55 13.57
N GLN A 76 2.07 -11.86 13.97
CA GLN A 76 2.21 -11.19 15.26
C GLN A 76 2.24 -9.66 15.08
N PRO A 77 1.88 -8.86 16.09
CA PRO A 77 1.94 -7.40 15.97
C PRO A 77 3.36 -6.82 16.12
N TYR A 78 4.39 -7.65 16.12
CA TYR A 78 5.79 -7.28 16.32
C TYR A 78 6.72 -8.22 15.55
N ILE A 79 7.97 -7.79 15.37
CA ILE A 79 9.06 -8.67 14.96
C ILE A 79 9.67 -9.27 16.22
N GLN A 80 9.80 -10.60 16.27
CA GLN A 80 10.50 -11.29 17.35
C GLN A 80 11.93 -11.59 16.93
N VAL A 81 12.90 -11.09 17.70
CA VAL A 81 14.33 -11.40 17.48
C VAL A 81 14.97 -11.97 18.76
N ASP A 82 16.13 -12.62 18.63
CA ASP A 82 16.97 -12.91 19.78
C ASP A 82 17.45 -11.57 20.37
N PRO A 83 17.16 -11.25 21.64
CA PRO A 83 17.59 -9.99 22.25
C PRO A 83 19.09 -9.73 22.15
N LYS A 84 19.92 -10.78 22.07
CA LYS A 84 21.37 -10.66 21.92
C LYS A 84 21.79 -10.05 20.58
N LYS A 85 20.93 -10.10 19.55
CA LYS A 85 21.19 -9.41 18.28
C LYS A 85 21.05 -7.90 18.42
N ILE A 86 20.28 -7.38 19.36
CA ILE A 86 20.07 -5.95 19.57
C ILE A 86 21.31 -5.38 20.27
N VAL A 87 22.18 -4.74 19.50
CA VAL A 87 23.45 -4.18 19.98
C VAL A 87 23.37 -2.71 20.37
N GLY A 88 22.26 -2.04 20.05
CA GLY A 88 22.03 -0.64 20.41
C GLY A 88 20.58 -0.23 20.18
N VAL A 89 20.13 0.71 21.00
CA VAL A 89 18.88 1.44 20.85
C VAL A 89 19.20 2.92 20.80
N VAL A 90 18.76 3.61 19.77
CA VAL A 90 18.98 5.04 19.57
C VAL A 90 17.64 5.74 19.65
N GLU A 91 17.48 6.63 20.60
CA GLU A 91 16.26 7.42 20.73
C GLU A 91 16.29 8.60 19.76
N THR A 92 15.22 8.76 19.00
CA THR A 92 15.01 9.86 18.06
C THR A 92 13.61 10.46 18.20
N ASN A 93 13.38 11.58 17.56
CA ASN A 93 12.07 12.25 17.47
C ASN A 93 11.95 12.93 16.11
N TRP A 94 11.98 12.13 15.03
CA TRP A 94 11.98 12.60 13.66
C TRP A 94 10.65 12.24 13.01
N PRO A 95 9.81 13.20 12.67
CA PRO A 95 8.58 12.94 11.95
C PRO A 95 8.85 12.48 10.51
N ASP A 96 7.95 11.69 9.96
CA ASP A 96 8.00 11.31 8.54
C ASP A 96 7.89 12.53 7.63
N GLU A 97 8.72 12.57 6.59
CA GLU A 97 8.66 13.60 5.54
C GLU A 97 7.71 13.16 4.40
N ALA A 98 6.46 12.83 4.71
CA ALA A 98 5.50 12.50 3.68
C ALA A 98 5.07 13.76 2.92
N ARG A 99 5.25 13.73 1.59
CA ARG A 99 4.80 14.83 0.73
C ARG A 99 3.28 14.80 0.59
N SER A 100 2.64 15.96 0.72
CA SER A 100 1.26 16.12 0.30
C SER A 100 1.18 16.03 -1.23
N PHE A 101 0.17 15.32 -1.72
CA PHE A 101 -0.12 15.32 -3.15
C PHE A 101 -0.93 16.57 -3.51
N ALA A 102 -0.74 17.07 -4.73
CA ALA A 102 -1.53 18.19 -5.22
C ALA A 102 -3.02 17.84 -5.26
N GLU A 103 -3.87 18.85 -5.15
CA GLU A 103 -5.31 18.69 -5.37
C GLU A 103 -5.59 18.14 -6.78
N ALA A 104 -6.73 17.45 -6.92
CA ALA A 104 -7.17 16.96 -8.20
C ALA A 104 -7.47 18.14 -9.15
N ASP A 105 -7.04 18.01 -10.38
CA ASP A 105 -7.35 18.94 -11.48
C ASP A 105 -8.43 18.32 -12.40
N PRO A 106 -9.03 19.13 -13.32
CA PRO A 106 -10.08 18.63 -14.21
C PRO A 106 -9.66 17.41 -15.07
N LEU A 107 -8.37 17.27 -15.41
CA LEU A 107 -7.85 16.14 -16.18
C LEU A 107 -7.80 14.87 -15.34
N THR A 108 -7.22 14.96 -14.16
CA THR A 108 -7.13 13.83 -13.23
C THR A 108 -8.52 13.38 -12.74
N ASP A 109 -9.43 14.33 -12.49
CA ASP A 109 -10.82 14.02 -12.16
C ASP A 109 -11.53 13.27 -13.29
N LYS A 110 -11.30 13.68 -14.55
CA LYS A 110 -11.86 12.98 -15.74
C LYS A 110 -11.33 11.55 -15.86
N ILE A 111 -10.04 11.35 -15.61
CA ILE A 111 -9.43 10.01 -15.60
C ILE A 111 -10.07 9.17 -14.48
N GLY A 112 -10.19 9.74 -13.29
CA GLY A 112 -10.84 9.09 -12.15
C GLY A 112 -12.28 8.67 -12.46
N GLN A 113 -13.06 9.55 -13.06
CA GLN A 113 -14.44 9.26 -13.45
C GLN A 113 -14.52 8.16 -14.52
N ASN A 114 -13.64 8.17 -15.53
CA ASN A 114 -13.60 7.12 -16.55
C ASN A 114 -13.34 5.73 -15.94
N VAL A 115 -12.46 5.64 -14.93
CA VAL A 115 -12.20 4.38 -14.21
C VAL A 115 -13.43 3.94 -13.41
N ALA A 116 -14.08 4.87 -12.69
CA ALA A 116 -15.29 4.56 -11.92
C ALA A 116 -16.42 4.07 -12.82
N ASP A 117 -16.67 4.76 -13.94
CA ASP A 117 -17.68 4.39 -14.94
C ASP A 117 -17.42 2.99 -15.53
N PHE A 118 -16.15 2.69 -15.85
CA PHE A 118 -15.74 1.37 -16.34
C PHE A 118 -16.02 0.27 -15.32
N LEU A 119 -15.62 0.45 -14.07
CA LEU A 119 -15.84 -0.53 -13.01
C LEU A 119 -17.32 -0.72 -12.68
N ALA A 120 -18.10 0.37 -12.66
CA ALA A 120 -19.56 0.30 -12.49
C ALA A 120 -20.23 -0.47 -13.64
N ALA A 121 -19.77 -0.26 -14.89
CA ALA A 121 -20.26 -1.00 -16.06
C ALA A 121 -19.92 -2.50 -15.95
N ASP A 122 -18.72 -2.85 -15.49
CA ASP A 122 -18.31 -4.25 -15.29
C ASP A 122 -19.09 -4.95 -14.18
N MET A 123 -19.43 -4.23 -13.11
CA MET A 123 -20.35 -4.74 -12.09
C MET A 123 -21.74 -5.03 -12.70
N LYS A 124 -22.27 -4.06 -13.48
CA LYS A 124 -23.57 -4.24 -14.15
C LYS A 124 -23.60 -5.41 -15.11
N ARG A 125 -22.46 -5.72 -15.76
CA ARG A 125 -22.30 -6.89 -16.67
C ARG A 125 -22.05 -8.20 -15.91
N GLY A 126 -21.87 -8.18 -14.59
CA GLY A 126 -21.55 -9.34 -13.77
C GLY A 126 -20.12 -9.83 -13.89
N ILE A 127 -19.21 -9.04 -14.47
CA ILE A 127 -17.76 -9.31 -14.53
C ILE A 127 -17.16 -9.11 -13.14
N ILE A 128 -17.55 -8.05 -12.46
CA ILE A 128 -17.21 -7.79 -11.06
C ILE A 128 -18.42 -8.20 -10.20
N PRO A 129 -18.22 -8.96 -9.11
CA PRO A 129 -19.30 -9.35 -8.21
C PRO A 129 -19.99 -8.11 -7.59
N SER A 130 -21.26 -8.25 -7.24
CA SER A 130 -22.04 -7.17 -6.61
C SER A 130 -21.49 -6.69 -5.26
N THR A 131 -20.66 -7.50 -4.61
CA THR A 131 -19.97 -7.15 -3.37
C THR A 131 -18.72 -6.30 -3.60
N PHE A 132 -18.34 -6.11 -4.86
CA PHE A 132 -17.06 -5.59 -5.33
C PHE A 132 -15.88 -6.49 -4.96
N LEU A 133 -14.69 -6.14 -5.45
CA LEU A 133 -13.44 -6.86 -5.17
C LEU A 133 -12.47 -5.95 -4.42
N PRO A 134 -11.49 -6.51 -3.69
CA PRO A 134 -10.46 -5.69 -3.07
C PRO A 134 -9.71 -4.85 -4.10
N LEU A 135 -9.40 -3.60 -3.74
CA LEU A 135 -8.76 -2.63 -4.60
C LEU A 135 -7.30 -2.42 -4.21
N GLN A 136 -6.40 -2.41 -5.18
CA GLN A 136 -5.07 -1.84 -5.06
C GLN A 136 -5.02 -0.51 -5.81
N SER A 137 -4.46 0.50 -5.18
CA SER A 137 -4.25 1.81 -5.80
C SER A 137 -2.78 2.20 -5.72
N GLY A 138 -2.23 2.70 -6.82
CA GLY A 138 -0.94 3.36 -6.82
C GLY A 138 -0.95 4.66 -6.01
N VAL A 139 0.17 5.38 -6.01
CA VAL A 139 0.32 6.68 -5.33
C VAL A 139 0.21 7.84 -6.31
N GLY A 140 -0.25 8.99 -5.84
CA GLY A 140 -0.25 10.25 -6.58
C GLY A 140 -1.65 10.78 -6.92
N ASN A 141 -1.65 11.91 -7.66
CA ASN A 141 -2.88 12.69 -7.92
C ASN A 141 -3.94 11.90 -8.69
N ILE A 142 -3.54 11.14 -9.71
CA ILE A 142 -4.48 10.32 -10.49
C ILE A 142 -5.09 9.22 -9.61
N ALA A 143 -4.26 8.56 -8.79
CA ALA A 143 -4.74 7.55 -7.86
C ALA A 143 -5.76 8.13 -6.87
N ASN A 144 -5.49 9.32 -6.32
CA ASN A 144 -6.41 10.03 -5.44
C ASN A 144 -7.71 10.42 -6.15
N ALA A 145 -7.64 10.87 -7.40
CA ALA A 145 -8.81 11.20 -8.20
C ALA A 145 -9.69 9.96 -8.48
N VAL A 146 -9.07 8.82 -8.80
CA VAL A 146 -9.78 7.55 -8.96
C VAL A 146 -10.49 7.14 -7.66
N LEU A 147 -9.79 7.14 -6.54
CA LEU A 147 -10.36 6.82 -5.23
C LEU A 147 -11.51 7.77 -4.87
N GLY A 148 -11.34 9.06 -5.14
CA GLY A 148 -12.39 10.06 -4.97
C GLY A 148 -13.63 9.79 -5.83
N ALA A 149 -13.46 9.43 -7.11
CA ALA A 149 -14.56 9.08 -8.00
C ALA A 149 -15.30 7.83 -7.51
N LEU A 150 -14.58 6.76 -7.13
CA LEU A 150 -15.14 5.53 -6.55
C LEU A 150 -15.89 5.82 -5.23
N GLY A 151 -15.36 6.72 -4.41
CA GLY A 151 -16.00 7.15 -3.17
C GLY A 151 -17.35 7.86 -3.39
N ARG A 152 -17.45 8.67 -4.45
CA ARG A 152 -18.67 9.41 -4.81
C ARG A 152 -19.72 8.55 -5.51
N ASP A 153 -19.32 7.54 -6.25
CA ASP A 153 -20.23 6.67 -7.01
C ASP A 153 -21.05 5.79 -6.08
N LYS A 154 -22.37 5.99 -6.05
CA LYS A 154 -23.30 5.23 -5.22
C LYS A 154 -23.66 3.86 -5.79
N THR A 155 -23.34 3.58 -7.04
CA THR A 155 -23.56 2.27 -7.66
C THR A 155 -22.48 1.27 -7.27
N ILE A 156 -21.30 1.77 -6.88
CA ILE A 156 -20.21 0.97 -6.33
C ILE A 156 -20.43 0.83 -4.82
N PRO A 157 -20.52 -0.39 -4.27
CA PRO A 157 -20.69 -0.58 -2.82
C PRO A 157 -19.42 -0.19 -2.05
N ALA A 158 -19.50 -0.11 -0.75
CA ALA A 158 -18.32 0.02 0.10
C ALA A 158 -17.44 -1.23 -0.06
N PHE A 159 -16.14 -1.03 -0.23
CA PHE A 159 -15.16 -2.05 -0.63
C PHE A 159 -14.01 -2.17 0.37
N GLU A 160 -13.17 -3.17 0.17
CA GLU A 160 -11.93 -3.37 0.91
C GLU A 160 -10.73 -3.02 0.02
N MET A 161 -9.60 -2.73 0.65
CA MET A 161 -8.33 -2.51 -0.05
C MET A 161 -7.30 -3.55 0.36
N TYR A 162 -6.58 -4.06 -0.64
CA TYR A 162 -5.36 -4.83 -0.46
C TYR A 162 -4.31 -4.20 -1.38
N THR A 163 -3.40 -3.43 -0.81
CA THR A 163 -2.53 -2.51 -1.54
C THR A 163 -1.13 -2.46 -0.92
N GLU A 164 -0.17 -1.84 -1.59
CA GLU A 164 1.14 -1.58 -1.00
C GLU A 164 1.08 -0.39 -0.04
N VAL A 165 0.43 0.71 -0.44
CA VAL A 165 0.47 2.00 0.26
C VAL A 165 -0.94 2.52 0.53
N ILE A 166 -1.14 3.07 1.72
CA ILE A 166 -2.35 3.82 2.09
C ILE A 166 -2.00 5.29 2.22
N GLN A 167 -2.77 6.15 1.53
CA GLN A 167 -2.63 7.61 1.51
C GLN A 167 -3.77 8.30 2.27
N ASN A 168 -3.65 9.61 2.50
CA ASN A 168 -4.68 10.43 3.18
C ASN A 168 -6.09 10.21 2.62
N SER A 169 -6.23 10.12 1.30
CA SER A 169 -7.52 9.89 0.64
C SER A 169 -8.21 8.60 1.09
N VAL A 170 -7.43 7.53 1.29
CA VAL A 170 -7.96 6.25 1.79
C VAL A 170 -8.43 6.38 3.24
N ILE A 171 -7.68 7.10 4.08
CA ILE A 171 -8.07 7.33 5.48
C ILE A 171 -9.40 8.08 5.57
N GLY A 172 -9.61 9.10 4.71
CA GLY A 172 -10.91 9.77 4.56
C GLY A 172 -12.02 8.79 4.18
N LEU A 173 -11.79 7.96 3.17
CA LEU A 173 -12.79 6.95 2.73
C LEU A 173 -13.09 5.88 3.79
N ILE A 174 -12.12 5.54 4.65
CA ILE A 174 -12.34 4.66 5.80
C ILE A 174 -13.25 5.33 6.82
N ARG A 175 -13.02 6.62 7.14
CA ARG A 175 -13.87 7.39 8.05
C ARG A 175 -15.30 7.55 7.52
N ASP A 176 -15.44 7.74 6.21
CA ASP A 176 -16.74 7.84 5.52
C ASP A 176 -17.43 6.48 5.33
N GLY A 177 -16.81 5.38 5.73
CA GLY A 177 -17.33 4.02 5.58
C GLY A 177 -17.37 3.52 4.12
N ARG A 178 -16.71 4.22 3.19
CA ARG A 178 -16.58 3.80 1.78
C ARG A 178 -15.52 2.72 1.59
N VAL A 179 -14.45 2.78 2.37
CA VAL A 179 -13.49 1.70 2.53
C VAL A 179 -13.75 1.01 3.86
N LYS A 180 -14.12 -0.27 3.81
CA LYS A 180 -14.45 -1.08 5.00
C LYS A 180 -13.21 -1.51 5.76
N PHE A 181 -12.15 -1.85 5.03
CA PHE A 181 -10.89 -2.32 5.58
C PHE A 181 -9.73 -2.03 4.61
N GLY A 182 -8.58 -1.65 5.15
CA GLY A 182 -7.34 -1.42 4.43
C GLY A 182 -6.23 -2.35 4.91
N SER A 183 -5.68 -3.18 4.01
CA SER A 183 -4.49 -4.00 4.21
C SER A 183 -3.37 -3.46 3.35
N ALA A 184 -2.24 -3.08 3.94
CA ALA A 184 -1.13 -2.46 3.22
C ALA A 184 0.24 -2.82 3.81
N CYS A 185 1.31 -2.38 3.12
CA CYS A 185 2.67 -2.41 3.67
C CYS A 185 2.97 -1.16 4.50
N SER A 186 2.45 0.00 4.08
CA SER A 186 2.79 1.28 4.70
C SER A 186 1.64 2.29 4.67
N LEU A 187 1.67 3.20 5.63
CA LEU A 187 0.94 4.46 5.63
C LEU A 187 1.85 5.55 5.07
N THR A 188 1.52 6.09 3.91
CA THR A 188 2.19 7.25 3.33
C THR A 188 1.23 8.43 3.43
N VAL A 189 1.09 8.94 4.63
CA VAL A 189 0.15 10.00 5.01
C VAL A 189 0.90 11.19 5.60
N THR A 190 0.29 12.36 5.59
CA THR A 190 0.85 13.53 6.27
C THR A 190 0.91 13.32 7.78
N ASN A 191 1.81 14.02 8.47
CA ASN A 191 1.97 13.89 9.92
C ASN A 191 0.67 14.14 10.69
N ASP A 192 -0.11 15.14 10.30
CA ASP A 192 -1.42 15.42 10.92
C ASP A 192 -2.40 14.26 10.74
N CYS A 193 -2.40 13.63 9.55
CA CYS A 193 -3.22 12.47 9.29
C CYS A 193 -2.76 11.25 10.10
N LEU A 194 -1.44 11.03 10.20
CA LEU A 194 -0.85 9.96 11.00
C LEU A 194 -1.16 10.13 12.49
N GLN A 195 -1.02 11.35 13.00
CA GLN A 195 -1.40 11.65 14.38
C GLN A 195 -2.89 11.39 14.62
N GLY A 196 -3.76 11.81 13.69
CA GLY A 196 -5.20 11.53 13.77
C GLY A 196 -5.56 10.03 13.73
N ILE A 197 -4.71 9.19 13.11
CA ILE A 197 -4.85 7.73 13.19
C ILE A 197 -4.44 7.23 14.59
N TYR A 198 -3.34 7.72 15.13
CA TYR A 198 -2.85 7.32 16.45
C TYR A 198 -3.81 7.75 17.59
N ASP A 199 -4.40 8.92 17.46
CA ASP A 199 -5.36 9.44 18.45
C ASP A 199 -6.69 8.67 18.46
N ASP A 200 -7.05 8.05 17.34
CA ASP A 200 -8.30 7.29 17.15
C ASP A 200 -8.00 5.80 16.82
N MET A 201 -6.97 5.26 17.46
CA MET A 201 -6.49 3.90 17.16
C MET A 201 -7.54 2.82 17.43
N ASP A 202 -8.43 3.02 18.38
CA ASP A 202 -9.51 2.07 18.65
C ASP A 202 -10.45 1.91 17.45
N PHE A 203 -10.70 3.01 16.71
CA PHE A 203 -11.45 2.96 15.46
C PHE A 203 -10.64 2.30 14.33
N PHE A 204 -9.34 2.63 14.21
CA PHE A 204 -8.53 2.16 13.08
C PHE A 204 -8.02 0.73 13.24
N ARG A 205 -7.85 0.22 14.45
CA ARG A 205 -7.34 -1.15 14.72
C ARG A 205 -8.17 -2.23 14.02
N ASP A 206 -9.49 -2.01 13.94
CA ASP A 206 -10.42 -2.94 13.28
C ASP A 206 -10.62 -2.63 11.79
N LYS A 207 -9.91 -1.64 11.24
CA LYS A 207 -10.07 -1.18 9.85
C LYS A 207 -8.78 -1.10 9.07
N LEU A 208 -7.64 -1.25 9.73
CA LEU A 208 -6.32 -1.21 9.12
C LEU A 208 -5.45 -2.37 9.59
N VAL A 209 -4.61 -2.84 8.69
CA VAL A 209 -3.49 -3.74 9.00
C VAL A 209 -2.29 -3.39 8.14
N LEU A 210 -1.11 -3.34 8.77
CA LEU A 210 0.16 -3.19 8.06
C LEU A 210 0.90 -4.52 8.04
N ARG A 211 1.42 -4.90 6.88
CA ARG A 211 2.08 -6.18 6.64
C ARG A 211 3.50 -5.99 6.11
N PRO A 212 4.38 -6.97 6.27
CA PRO A 212 5.63 -6.98 5.50
C PRO A 212 5.37 -6.92 4.00
N SER A 213 6.28 -6.29 3.24
CA SER A 213 6.18 -6.19 1.77
C SER A 213 6.01 -7.55 1.10
N GLU A 214 6.67 -8.58 1.63
CA GLU A 214 6.59 -9.96 1.14
C GLU A 214 5.16 -10.52 1.18
N ILE A 215 4.33 -9.99 2.07
CA ILE A 215 2.93 -10.38 2.22
C ILE A 215 2.01 -9.45 1.45
N SER A 216 2.15 -8.13 1.64
CA SER A 216 1.30 -7.13 0.97
C SER A 216 1.42 -7.19 -0.56
N ASN A 217 2.62 -7.46 -1.06
CA ASN A 217 2.94 -7.52 -2.50
C ASN A 217 2.99 -8.97 -3.03
N SER A 218 2.48 -9.94 -2.27
CA SER A 218 2.52 -11.34 -2.68
C SER A 218 1.63 -11.59 -3.91
N PRO A 219 2.22 -12.03 -5.05
CA PRO A 219 1.46 -12.40 -6.25
C PRO A 219 0.40 -13.47 -5.99
N GLU A 220 0.69 -14.41 -5.12
CA GLU A 220 -0.23 -15.48 -4.71
C GLU A 220 -1.48 -14.91 -4.04
N VAL A 221 -1.31 -14.02 -3.07
CA VAL A 221 -2.43 -13.42 -2.32
C VAL A 221 -3.22 -12.48 -3.22
N VAL A 222 -2.55 -11.63 -4.02
CA VAL A 222 -3.20 -10.73 -4.99
C VAL A 222 -4.11 -11.51 -5.92
N ARG A 223 -3.62 -12.64 -6.47
CA ARG A 223 -4.39 -13.50 -7.38
C ARG A 223 -5.57 -14.17 -6.67
N ARG A 224 -5.36 -14.69 -5.48
CA ARG A 224 -6.41 -15.37 -4.70
C ARG A 224 -7.53 -14.42 -4.30
N LEU A 225 -7.21 -13.21 -3.89
CA LEU A 225 -8.20 -12.19 -3.51
C LEU A 225 -8.96 -11.61 -4.70
N GLY A 226 -8.47 -11.81 -5.93
CA GLY A 226 -9.07 -11.24 -7.14
C GLY A 226 -8.95 -9.71 -7.17
N VAL A 227 -7.81 -9.17 -6.77
CA VAL A 227 -7.61 -7.72 -6.64
C VAL A 227 -7.87 -6.98 -7.94
N ILE A 228 -8.53 -5.83 -7.87
CA ILE A 228 -8.56 -4.82 -8.94
C ILE A 228 -7.36 -3.90 -8.73
N SER A 229 -6.43 -3.91 -9.67
CA SER A 229 -5.18 -3.14 -9.58
C SER A 229 -5.25 -1.90 -10.48
N ILE A 230 -4.98 -0.72 -9.89
CA ILE A 230 -4.98 0.57 -10.59
C ILE A 230 -3.65 1.26 -10.36
N ASN A 231 -2.90 1.46 -11.44
CA ASN A 231 -1.58 2.08 -11.40
C ASN A 231 -1.43 3.16 -12.49
N THR A 232 -0.43 4.01 -12.34
CA THR A 232 -0.14 5.08 -13.30
C THR A 232 0.99 4.66 -14.22
N ALA A 233 0.84 4.97 -15.51
CA ALA A 233 1.84 4.79 -16.53
C ALA A 233 2.43 6.14 -16.99
N ILE A 234 3.62 6.11 -17.58
CA ILE A 234 4.20 7.21 -18.35
C ILE A 234 3.65 7.18 -19.78
N GLU A 235 3.63 5.99 -20.38
CA GLU A 235 3.18 5.76 -21.74
C GLU A 235 2.70 4.31 -21.94
N ALA A 236 1.91 4.08 -22.96
CA ALA A 236 1.46 2.77 -23.40
C ALA A 236 1.45 2.68 -24.92
N ASP A 237 1.74 1.50 -25.48
CA ASP A 237 1.64 1.27 -26.90
C ASP A 237 0.28 0.66 -27.31
N LEU A 238 0.05 0.56 -28.61
CA LEU A 238 -1.19 0.00 -29.19
C LEU A 238 -1.35 -1.51 -28.90
N TYR A 239 -0.30 -2.19 -28.48
CA TYR A 239 -0.31 -3.62 -28.14
C TYR A 239 -0.58 -3.87 -26.67
N GLY A 240 -0.71 -2.81 -25.85
CA GLY A 240 -0.94 -2.90 -24.42
C GLY A 240 0.32 -3.06 -23.58
N ASN A 241 1.52 -2.81 -24.15
CA ASN A 241 2.72 -2.69 -23.35
C ASN A 241 2.71 -1.36 -22.61
N VAL A 242 3.07 -1.38 -21.33
CA VAL A 242 3.04 -0.20 -20.46
C VAL A 242 4.43 0.08 -19.93
N ASN A 243 4.83 1.34 -20.02
CA ASN A 243 6.05 1.86 -19.42
C ASN A 243 5.70 2.84 -18.29
N SER A 244 6.17 2.54 -17.08
CA SER A 244 6.03 3.42 -15.89
C SER A 244 7.37 3.88 -15.31
N THR A 245 8.48 3.56 -15.97
CA THR A 245 9.83 3.75 -15.40
C THR A 245 10.71 4.74 -16.15
N HIS A 246 10.64 4.78 -17.49
CA HIS A 246 11.55 5.58 -18.30
C HIS A 246 10.82 6.60 -19.20
N ILE A 247 11.47 7.73 -19.44
CA ILE A 247 11.06 8.72 -20.43
C ILE A 247 12.02 8.64 -21.61
N GLY A 248 11.48 8.61 -22.84
CA GLY A 248 12.28 8.55 -24.07
C GLY A 248 13.16 7.30 -24.15
N GLY A 249 12.77 6.22 -23.52
CA GLY A 249 13.44 4.92 -23.56
C GLY A 249 14.71 4.81 -22.68
N THR A 250 15.32 5.91 -22.29
CA THR A 250 16.65 5.89 -21.63
C THR A 250 16.71 6.59 -20.28
N LYS A 251 15.90 7.62 -20.05
CA LYS A 251 15.94 8.38 -18.79
C LYS A 251 15.06 7.74 -17.75
N MET A 252 15.64 7.06 -16.77
CA MET A 252 14.89 6.54 -15.64
C MET A 252 14.26 7.69 -14.85
N MET A 253 12.96 7.58 -14.60
CA MET A 253 12.17 8.53 -13.83
C MET A 253 11.71 7.94 -12.51
N ASN A 254 11.27 6.70 -12.52
CA ASN A 254 10.81 5.96 -11.35
C ASN A 254 11.34 4.53 -11.37
N GLY A 255 11.44 3.90 -10.19
CA GLY A 255 11.44 2.44 -10.09
C GLY A 255 10.07 1.87 -10.42
N ILE A 256 10.01 0.57 -10.70
CA ILE A 256 8.73 -0.11 -10.97
C ILE A 256 7.87 -0.22 -9.69
N GLY A 257 8.51 -0.26 -8.52
CA GLY A 257 7.84 -0.50 -7.23
C GLY A 257 7.03 -1.79 -7.23
N GLY A 258 5.98 -1.84 -6.43
CA GLY A 258 5.07 -2.98 -6.34
C GLY A 258 4.05 -3.09 -7.47
N SER A 259 4.01 -2.13 -8.41
CA SER A 259 2.99 -2.15 -9.47
C SER A 259 3.02 -3.44 -10.29
N GLY A 260 4.22 -3.98 -10.56
CA GLY A 260 4.38 -5.23 -11.30
C GLY A 260 3.82 -6.45 -10.57
N ASP A 261 3.94 -6.49 -9.24
CA ASP A 261 3.42 -7.58 -8.41
C ASP A 261 1.90 -7.61 -8.44
N PHE A 262 1.27 -6.44 -8.35
CA PHE A 262 -0.18 -6.32 -8.40
C PHE A 262 -0.72 -6.50 -9.80
N THR A 263 -0.25 -5.74 -10.79
CA THR A 263 -0.85 -5.72 -12.14
C THR A 263 -0.76 -7.04 -12.87
N ARG A 264 0.34 -7.80 -12.71
CA ARG A 264 0.49 -9.11 -13.35
C ARG A 264 -0.37 -10.21 -12.72
N ASN A 265 -0.89 -9.96 -11.52
CA ASN A 265 -1.63 -10.96 -10.73
C ASN A 265 -3.05 -10.54 -10.39
N ALA A 266 -3.44 -9.31 -10.68
CA ALA A 266 -4.79 -8.80 -10.48
C ALA A 266 -5.81 -9.52 -11.35
N TYR A 267 -7.07 -9.56 -10.89
CA TYR A 267 -8.21 -10.00 -11.69
C TYR A 267 -8.53 -8.99 -12.80
N ILE A 268 -8.50 -7.70 -12.45
CA ILE A 268 -8.59 -6.60 -13.42
C ILE A 268 -7.39 -5.69 -13.19
N SER A 269 -6.65 -5.40 -14.26
CA SER A 269 -5.47 -4.56 -14.24
C SER A 269 -5.70 -3.31 -15.07
N ILE A 270 -5.63 -2.15 -14.44
CA ILE A 270 -5.87 -0.85 -15.05
C ILE A 270 -4.62 0.00 -14.94
N PHE A 271 -4.16 0.52 -16.06
CA PHE A 271 -3.18 1.60 -16.08
C PHE A 271 -3.84 2.90 -16.53
N THR A 272 -3.45 3.98 -15.89
CA THR A 272 -3.95 5.33 -16.16
C THR A 272 -2.80 6.26 -16.51
N CYS A 273 -2.98 7.11 -17.51
CA CYS A 273 -2.06 8.20 -17.84
C CYS A 273 -2.82 9.33 -18.55
N PRO A 274 -2.32 10.57 -18.49
CA PRO A 274 -2.73 11.60 -19.43
C PRO A 274 -2.38 11.17 -20.86
N SER A 275 -3.27 11.35 -21.82
CA SER A 275 -3.01 10.97 -23.23
C SER A 275 -1.89 11.79 -23.88
N VAL A 276 -1.64 12.99 -23.35
CA VAL A 276 -0.61 13.92 -23.84
C VAL A 276 0.12 14.60 -22.70
N ALA A 277 1.37 14.97 -22.96
CA ALA A 277 2.22 15.74 -22.04
C ALA A 277 2.77 16.99 -22.74
N LYS A 278 3.37 17.91 -21.99
CA LYS A 278 3.98 19.15 -22.48
C LYS A 278 3.07 19.93 -23.44
N GLU A 279 1.86 20.26 -22.98
CA GLU A 279 0.87 21.03 -23.76
C GLU A 279 0.52 20.39 -25.12
N GLY A 280 0.41 19.07 -25.15
CA GLY A 280 0.06 18.32 -26.35
C GLY A 280 1.21 17.98 -27.30
N LYS A 281 2.46 18.34 -26.94
CA LYS A 281 3.63 18.08 -27.78
C LYS A 281 4.14 16.65 -27.72
N ILE A 282 3.79 15.89 -26.70
CA ILE A 282 4.22 14.50 -26.51
C ILE A 282 2.97 13.64 -26.30
N SER A 283 2.79 12.61 -27.12
CA SER A 283 1.79 11.57 -26.89
C SER A 283 2.28 10.58 -25.84
N ALA A 284 1.39 10.16 -24.94
CA ALA A 284 1.62 9.03 -24.06
C ALA A 284 1.11 7.70 -24.67
N ILE A 285 0.51 7.78 -25.86
CA ILE A 285 0.20 6.60 -26.68
C ILE A 285 1.25 6.53 -27.79
N VAL A 286 2.06 5.47 -27.80
CA VAL A 286 3.26 5.31 -28.64
C VAL A 286 3.17 4.06 -29.51
#